data_1e1a8d0fefe87ac87fc4640c0559b119
#
_entry.id   1e1a8d0fefe87ac87fc4640c0559b119
#
_cell.length_a   1.000
_cell.length_b   1.000
_cell.length_c   1.000
_cell.angle_alpha   90.00
_cell.angle_beta   90.00
_cell.angle_gamma   90.00
#
_symmetry.space_group_name_H-M   'P 1'
#
loop_
_entity.id
_entity.type
_entity.pdbx_description
1 polymer ?
#
loop_
_entity_poly.entity_id
_entity_poly.type
_entity_poly.pdbx_seq_one_letter_code
_entity_poly.pdbx_strand_id
1 'polypeptide(L)'
;MRRTILFLTIILFLSCSDENHLNDNNQNELISNNQEVLIDISDNTNQSLTESNNLSFLALGDSYTIGESVSQDQRWPNQMIDIALNQDVLFDQPNIIAKTGWRTEQLIDTLNKINFIKKFDYVSLMIGVNNQYSLKPIDTFRLDLIKLLDMSIGYSIKRDNVVLISIPDWGVTPFGEEYDRNRIKEEIDEFNSVIKDIANTNNILYVDVTEISRRALIEKDLIANDSLHPSGKMYKEWAEKIYELWIK
;
A
#
# COMPACT_ATOMS: atom_id res chain seq x y z
N MET A 1 -33.63 -8.23 -52.44
CA MET A 1 -34.09 -6.92 -52.96
C MET A 1 -34.69 -6.11 -51.82
N ARG A 2 -34.25 -4.91 -51.62
CA ARG A 2 -34.50 -3.70 -50.80
C ARG A 2 -33.32 -3.47 -49.86
N ARG A 3 -32.37 -2.66 -50.19
CA ARG A 3 -32.16 -1.21 -50.34
C ARG A 3 -32.83 -0.39 -49.24
N THR A 4 -31.95 0.28 -48.42
CA THR A 4 -31.98 1.73 -48.32
C THR A 4 -31.69 2.14 -46.88
N ILE A 5 -31.06 3.10 -46.48
CA ILE A 5 -30.50 4.39 -46.90
C ILE A 5 -29.73 4.94 -45.68
N LEU A 6 -28.60 5.46 -46.00
CA LEU A 6 -27.71 6.23 -45.14
C LEU A 6 -28.31 7.62 -44.86
N PHE A 7 -28.33 8.10 -43.64
CA PHE A 7 -28.42 9.53 -43.34
C PHE A 7 -27.22 10.00 -42.55
N LEU A 8 -26.38 10.72 -43.26
CA LEU A 8 -25.27 11.50 -42.77
C LEU A 8 -25.81 12.89 -42.41
N THR A 9 -25.72 13.32 -41.16
CA THR A 9 -26.01 14.70 -40.78
C THR A 9 -24.73 15.36 -40.29
N ILE A 10 -24.17 16.17 -41.18
CA ILE A 10 -23.06 17.11 -40.85
C ILE A 10 -23.70 18.34 -40.23
N ILE A 11 -23.26 18.74 -39.04
CA ILE A 11 -23.54 20.05 -38.49
C ILE A 11 -22.22 20.81 -38.36
N LEU A 12 -22.04 21.77 -39.26
CA LEU A 12 -21.06 22.84 -39.18
C LEU A 12 -21.54 23.90 -38.14
N PHE A 13 -20.69 24.27 -37.21
CA PHE A 13 -20.85 25.56 -36.56
C PHE A 13 -19.60 26.43 -36.73
N LEU A 14 -19.93 27.64 -37.19
CA LEU A 14 -19.04 28.73 -37.50
C LEU A 14 -18.45 29.35 -36.24
N SER A 15 -17.23 29.80 -36.43
CA SER A 15 -16.47 30.75 -35.62
C SER A 15 -17.21 32.07 -35.41
N CYS A 16 -17.08 32.63 -34.20
CA CYS A 16 -17.01 34.07 -33.98
C CYS A 16 -16.06 34.34 -32.82
N SER A 17 -15.04 35.08 -33.12
CA SER A 17 -14.09 35.73 -32.23
C SER A 17 -14.73 36.96 -31.60
N ASP A 18 -14.48 37.24 -30.30
CA ASP A 18 -14.30 38.60 -29.79
C ASP A 18 -13.40 38.58 -28.53
N GLU A 19 -12.51 39.57 -28.52
CA GLU A 19 -11.42 39.80 -27.56
C GLU A 19 -11.88 40.56 -26.30
N ASN A 20 -11.06 40.36 -25.25
CA ASN A 20 -10.81 41.26 -24.11
C ASN A 20 -11.83 41.33 -22.97
N HIS A 21 -11.42 40.75 -21.80
CA HIS A 21 -11.08 41.54 -20.61
C HIS A 21 -10.38 40.67 -19.55
N LEU A 22 -9.22 41.13 -19.14
CA LEU A 22 -8.48 40.68 -17.98
C LEU A 22 -9.34 40.77 -16.69
N ASN A 23 -9.41 39.70 -15.94
CA ASN A 23 -9.51 39.81 -14.48
C ASN A 23 -8.92 38.51 -13.86
N ASP A 24 -7.84 38.75 -13.12
CA ASP A 24 -7.28 37.81 -12.15
C ASP A 24 -8.33 37.44 -11.12
N ASN A 25 -8.62 36.14 -11.04
CA ASN A 25 -9.06 35.37 -9.87
C ASN A 25 -9.75 34.09 -10.30
N ASN A 26 -8.97 33.06 -10.63
CA ASN A 26 -9.43 31.65 -10.59
C ASN A 26 -8.23 30.71 -10.65
N GLN A 27 -7.49 30.65 -9.56
CA GLN A 27 -6.55 29.57 -9.27
C GLN A 27 -7.05 28.72 -8.09
N ASN A 28 -8.31 28.34 -8.08
CA ASN A 28 -8.84 27.49 -7.01
C ASN A 28 -9.97 26.55 -7.45
N GLU A 29 -9.94 26.06 -8.69
CA GLU A 29 -10.95 25.06 -9.12
C GLU A 29 -10.41 23.98 -10.08
N LEU A 30 -9.22 23.44 -9.84
CA LEU A 30 -8.69 22.26 -10.54
C LEU A 30 -7.99 21.27 -9.60
N ILE A 31 -8.42 21.20 -8.33
CA ILE A 31 -7.95 20.18 -7.39
C ILE A 31 -9.18 19.46 -6.80
N SER A 32 -9.83 18.64 -7.59
CA SER A 32 -10.76 17.65 -7.05
C SER A 32 -10.95 16.53 -8.06
N ASN A 33 -9.98 15.61 -8.11
CA ASN A 33 -10.10 14.20 -8.51
C ASN A 33 -8.74 13.48 -8.56
N ASN A 34 -7.81 13.82 -7.67
CA ASN A 34 -6.65 12.99 -7.43
C ASN A 34 -6.84 12.32 -6.07
N GLN A 35 -7.07 11.00 -6.08
CA GLN A 35 -6.82 10.17 -4.90
C GLN A 35 -5.37 10.41 -4.48
N GLU A 36 -5.19 11.07 -3.35
CA GLU A 36 -3.88 11.48 -2.87
C GLU A 36 -2.97 10.27 -2.71
N VAL A 37 -1.79 10.35 -3.33
CA VAL A 37 -0.64 9.60 -2.88
C VAL A 37 -0.27 10.24 -1.55
N LEU A 38 -0.64 9.60 -0.43
CA LEU A 38 -0.15 10.03 0.85
C LEU A 38 1.35 9.69 0.90
N ILE A 39 2.15 10.64 0.46
CA ILE A 39 3.53 10.77 0.90
C ILE A 39 3.40 11.57 2.18
N ASP A 40 3.18 10.89 3.30
CA ASP A 40 3.24 11.53 4.60
C ASP A 40 4.72 11.73 4.96
N ILE A 41 5.31 12.71 4.31
CA ILE A 41 6.56 13.31 4.74
C ILE A 41 6.13 14.37 5.75
N SER A 42 6.23 14.06 7.04
CA SER A 42 6.02 15.07 8.08
C SER A 42 6.82 16.33 7.74
N ASP A 43 6.12 17.42 7.42
CA ASP A 43 6.70 18.73 7.18
C ASP A 43 7.39 19.22 8.47
N ASN A 44 8.67 18.89 8.62
CA ASN A 44 9.55 19.50 9.61
C ASN A 44 10.11 20.82 9.05
N THR A 45 9.26 21.82 8.87
CA THR A 45 9.70 23.21 8.71
C THR A 45 9.68 23.91 10.07
N ASN A 46 10.90 24.10 10.63
CA ASN A 46 11.22 24.98 11.77
C ASN A 46 10.86 24.48 13.18
N GLN A 47 11.42 23.34 13.57
CA GLN A 47 11.81 23.15 14.97
C GLN A 47 13.32 22.93 15.04
N SER A 48 13.95 23.53 16.05
CA SER A 48 15.38 23.41 16.39
C SER A 48 15.81 21.94 16.26
N LEU A 49 16.86 21.67 15.46
CA LEU A 49 17.43 20.35 15.22
C LEU A 49 18.04 19.78 16.53
N THR A 50 17.21 19.32 17.42
CA THR A 50 17.59 18.19 18.27
C THR A 50 17.35 16.97 17.43
N GLU A 51 18.40 16.27 16.98
CA GLU A 51 18.23 14.96 16.33
C GLU A 51 17.42 14.12 17.31
N SER A 52 16.22 13.72 16.88
CA SER A 52 15.40 12.77 17.63
C SER A 52 16.20 11.48 17.71
N ASN A 53 16.40 10.96 18.92
CA ASN A 53 17.01 9.64 19.12
C ASN A 53 16.03 8.50 18.82
N ASN A 54 14.85 8.83 18.29
CA ASN A 54 13.82 7.87 17.94
C ASN A 54 14.21 7.09 16.68
N LEU A 55 13.77 5.85 16.62
CA LEU A 55 13.92 5.00 15.43
C LEU A 55 13.01 5.46 14.29
N SER A 56 13.51 5.41 13.09
CA SER A 56 12.77 5.75 11.88
C SER A 56 12.24 4.50 11.18
N PHE A 57 10.99 4.55 10.72
CA PHE A 57 10.31 3.43 10.08
C PHE A 57 9.73 3.82 8.74
N LEU A 58 10.04 3.03 7.68
CA LEU A 58 9.47 3.13 6.34
C LEU A 58 8.57 1.92 6.06
N ALA A 59 7.29 2.16 5.79
CA ALA A 59 6.33 1.13 5.41
C ALA A 59 5.95 1.27 3.93
N LEU A 60 6.27 0.25 3.13
CA LEU A 60 6.05 0.19 1.69
C LEU A 60 4.91 -0.78 1.37
N GLY A 61 3.97 -0.36 0.49
CA GLY A 61 2.88 -1.28 0.15
C GLY A 61 1.76 -0.71 -0.69
N ASP A 62 0.56 -1.20 -0.39
CA ASP A 62 -0.70 -0.85 -1.06
C ASP A 62 -1.78 -0.41 -0.05
N SER A 63 -3.06 -0.68 -0.35
CA SER A 63 -4.18 -0.34 0.55
C SER A 63 -4.06 -0.98 1.94
N TYR A 64 -3.47 -2.15 2.05
CA TYR A 64 -3.27 -2.84 3.32
C TYR A 64 -2.17 -2.21 4.19
N THR A 65 -1.25 -1.48 3.59
CA THR A 65 -0.22 -0.72 4.31
C THR A 65 -0.69 0.69 4.65
N ILE A 66 -1.39 1.37 3.69
CA ILE A 66 -1.92 2.70 3.95
C ILE A 66 -3.09 2.68 4.95
N GLY A 67 -3.70 1.52 5.19
CA GLY A 67 -4.83 1.37 6.09
C GLY A 67 -6.12 1.92 5.51
N GLU A 68 -6.50 1.42 4.32
CA GLU A 68 -7.77 1.79 3.70
C GLU A 68 -8.93 1.50 4.64
N SER A 69 -9.90 2.43 4.71
CA SER A 69 -11.14 2.35 5.51
C SER A 69 -10.97 2.36 7.04
N VAL A 70 -9.77 2.68 7.55
CA VAL A 70 -9.54 2.93 8.98
C VAL A 70 -8.85 4.28 9.21
N SER A 71 -8.97 4.82 10.43
CA SER A 71 -8.25 6.03 10.83
C SER A 71 -6.74 5.78 10.94
N GLN A 72 -5.96 6.84 10.92
CA GLN A 72 -4.49 6.75 10.92
C GLN A 72 -3.95 5.97 12.13
N ASP A 73 -4.48 6.20 13.31
CA ASP A 73 -4.13 5.50 14.55
C ASP A 73 -4.46 4.00 14.52
N GLN A 74 -5.37 3.57 13.65
CA GLN A 74 -5.76 2.18 13.49
C GLN A 74 -4.98 1.41 12.41
N ARG A 75 -4.13 2.07 11.63
CA ARG A 75 -3.25 1.43 10.64
C ARG A 75 -2.21 0.56 11.34
N TRP A 76 -1.88 -0.60 10.79
CA TRP A 76 -0.91 -1.49 11.45
C TRP A 76 0.47 -0.85 11.68
N PRO A 77 1.03 0.03 10.78
CA PRO A 77 2.31 0.66 11.06
C PRO A 77 2.26 1.59 12.27
N ASN A 78 1.15 2.35 12.43
CA ASN A 78 0.94 3.23 13.59
C ASN A 78 0.73 2.43 14.87
N GLN A 79 -0.11 1.39 14.84
CA GLN A 79 -0.31 0.52 16.00
C GLN A 79 0.97 -0.21 16.42
N MET A 80 1.85 -0.59 15.47
CA MET A 80 3.13 -1.21 15.77
C MET A 80 4.05 -0.28 16.57
N ILE A 81 4.17 0.99 16.18
CA ILE A 81 4.98 1.96 16.94
C ILE A 81 4.37 2.28 18.31
N ASP A 82 3.04 2.27 18.44
CA ASP A 82 2.36 2.42 19.73
C ASP A 82 2.63 1.21 20.67
N ILE A 83 2.68 0.00 20.11
CA ILE A 83 3.08 -1.20 20.84
C ILE A 83 4.53 -1.10 21.28
N ALA A 84 5.43 -0.64 20.40
CA ALA A 84 6.84 -0.43 20.69
C ALA A 84 7.03 0.60 21.82
N LEU A 85 6.28 1.70 21.79
CA LEU A 85 6.31 2.73 22.85
C LEU A 85 5.97 2.16 24.22
N ASN A 86 5.00 1.23 24.31
CA ASN A 86 4.65 0.55 25.57
C ASN A 86 5.76 -0.42 26.07
N GLN A 87 6.82 -0.61 25.30
CA GLN A 87 7.99 -1.41 25.62
C GLN A 87 9.27 -0.56 25.65
N ASP A 88 9.13 0.76 25.85
CA ASP A 88 10.22 1.74 25.89
C ASP A 88 11.07 1.84 24.61
N VAL A 89 10.51 1.40 23.45
CA VAL A 89 11.12 1.55 22.12
C VAL A 89 10.46 2.71 21.40
N LEU A 90 11.21 3.79 21.20
CA LEU A 90 10.70 5.04 20.64
C LEU A 90 10.89 5.08 19.12
N PHE A 91 9.80 5.23 18.39
CA PHE A 91 9.79 5.50 16.96
C PHE A 91 9.26 6.91 16.67
N ASP A 92 9.76 7.52 15.60
CA ASP A 92 9.04 8.62 14.95
C ASP A 92 7.79 8.06 14.25
N GLN A 93 6.87 8.95 13.82
CA GLN A 93 5.72 8.53 13.02
C GLN A 93 6.20 7.78 11.76
N PRO A 94 5.52 6.68 11.36
CA PRO A 94 5.98 5.88 10.24
C PRO A 94 5.87 6.66 8.93
N ASN A 95 6.91 6.59 8.11
CA ASN A 95 6.85 7.04 6.73
C ASN A 95 6.15 5.97 5.90
N ILE A 96 4.96 6.26 5.37
CA ILE A 96 4.17 5.31 4.59
C ILE A 96 4.22 5.71 3.12
N ILE A 97 4.76 4.81 2.27
CA ILE A 97 4.67 4.93 0.82
C ILE A 97 3.83 3.78 0.31
N ALA A 98 2.55 4.05 0.21
CA ALA A 98 1.54 3.09 -0.17
C ALA A 98 0.33 3.80 -0.80
N LYS A 99 -0.41 3.10 -1.65
CA LYS A 99 -1.66 3.60 -2.23
C LYS A 99 -2.59 2.46 -2.55
N THR A 100 -3.89 2.71 -2.35
CA THR A 100 -4.97 1.79 -2.72
C THR A 100 -4.86 1.37 -4.18
N GLY A 101 -4.93 0.07 -4.41
CA GLY A 101 -4.87 -0.54 -5.74
C GLY A 101 -3.47 -0.69 -6.34
N TRP A 102 -2.42 -0.25 -5.65
CA TRP A 102 -1.06 -0.40 -6.19
C TRP A 102 -0.63 -1.85 -6.33
N ARG A 103 -0.03 -2.12 -7.48
CA ARG A 103 0.74 -3.33 -7.79
C ARG A 103 2.23 -3.05 -7.66
N THR A 104 3.03 -4.10 -7.76
CA THR A 104 4.49 -4.02 -7.63
C THR A 104 5.12 -2.98 -8.57
N GLU A 105 4.73 -2.95 -9.85
CA GLU A 105 5.28 -2.01 -10.82
C GLU A 105 5.00 -0.54 -10.47
N GLN A 106 3.83 -0.25 -9.89
CA GLN A 106 3.46 1.12 -9.51
C GLN A 106 4.22 1.60 -8.27
N LEU A 107 4.49 0.70 -7.32
CA LEU A 107 5.35 1.00 -6.17
C LEU A 107 6.79 1.24 -6.64
N ILE A 108 7.34 0.40 -7.53
CA ILE A 108 8.66 0.59 -8.14
C ILE A 108 8.77 1.96 -8.82
N ASP A 109 7.78 2.31 -9.66
CA ASP A 109 7.78 3.57 -10.39
C ASP A 109 7.72 4.79 -9.46
N THR A 110 7.03 4.65 -8.33
CA THR A 110 6.98 5.70 -7.31
C THR A 110 8.32 5.83 -6.58
N LEU A 111 8.88 4.72 -6.13
CA LEU A 111 10.17 4.70 -5.41
C LEU A 111 11.33 5.21 -6.28
N ASN A 112 11.32 4.99 -7.59
CA ASN A 112 12.31 5.53 -8.52
C ASN A 112 12.30 7.07 -8.62
N LYS A 113 11.23 7.73 -8.18
CA LYS A 113 11.10 9.20 -8.18
C LYS A 113 11.47 9.83 -6.85
N ILE A 114 11.63 9.01 -5.81
CA ILE A 114 11.94 9.48 -4.45
C ILE A 114 13.43 9.34 -4.20
N ASN A 115 14.04 10.41 -3.71
CA ASN A 115 15.43 10.39 -3.26
C ASN A 115 15.45 10.63 -1.75
N PHE A 116 15.55 9.56 -0.98
CA PHE A 116 15.68 9.67 0.47
C PHE A 116 17.06 10.22 0.84
N ILE A 117 17.08 11.29 1.63
CA ILE A 117 18.33 11.92 2.12
C ILE A 117 18.99 11.03 3.20
N LYS A 118 18.18 10.35 4.02
CA LYS A 118 18.64 9.46 5.09
C LYS A 118 18.04 8.06 4.90
N LYS A 119 18.73 7.06 5.42
CA LYS A 119 18.21 5.69 5.51
C LYS A 119 17.36 5.56 6.76
N PHE A 120 16.48 4.55 6.74
CA PHE A 120 15.58 4.22 7.84
C PHE A 120 16.16 3.11 8.71
N ASP A 121 15.85 3.16 10.02
CA ASP A 121 16.23 2.08 10.95
C ASP A 121 15.49 0.80 10.61
N TYR A 122 14.21 0.88 10.22
CA TYR A 122 13.36 -0.24 9.87
C TYR A 122 12.63 0.00 8.55
N VAL A 123 12.51 -1.05 7.71
CA VAL A 123 11.77 -0.99 6.44
C VAL A 123 10.92 -2.23 6.27
N SER A 124 9.62 -2.06 6.05
CA SER A 124 8.70 -3.16 5.74
C SER A 124 8.21 -3.10 4.29
N LEU A 125 7.92 -4.25 3.71
CA LEU A 125 7.32 -4.39 2.39
C LEU A 125 6.16 -5.39 2.44
N MET A 126 4.94 -4.90 2.15
CA MET A 126 3.71 -5.69 2.00
C MET A 126 3.03 -5.27 0.70
N ILE A 127 3.17 -6.06 -0.35
CA ILE A 127 2.61 -5.77 -1.69
C ILE A 127 2.36 -7.06 -2.46
N GLY A 128 1.38 -7.06 -3.36
CA GLY A 128 1.15 -8.17 -4.28
C GLY A 128 -0.30 -8.63 -4.39
N VAL A 129 -1.17 -8.26 -3.45
CA VAL A 129 -2.59 -8.63 -3.52
C VAL A 129 -3.25 -8.10 -4.80
N ASN A 130 -2.91 -6.88 -5.22
CA ASN A 130 -3.44 -6.31 -6.46
C ASN A 130 -2.82 -6.93 -7.73
N ASN A 131 -1.62 -7.50 -7.64
CA ASN A 131 -1.06 -8.31 -8.73
C ASN A 131 -1.88 -9.58 -8.90
N GLN A 132 -2.20 -10.30 -7.81
CA GLN A 132 -3.05 -11.48 -7.83
C GLN A 132 -4.47 -11.12 -8.34
N TYR A 133 -5.13 -10.10 -7.75
CA TYR A 133 -6.46 -9.66 -8.15
C TYR A 133 -6.55 -9.29 -9.63
N SER A 134 -5.49 -8.68 -10.18
CA SER A 134 -5.39 -8.30 -11.60
C SER A 134 -4.88 -9.43 -12.50
N LEU A 135 -4.79 -10.65 -12.00
CA LEU A 135 -4.32 -11.84 -12.73
C LEU A 135 -2.94 -11.62 -13.40
N LYS A 136 -2.04 -10.91 -12.73
CA LYS A 136 -0.67 -10.72 -13.21
C LYS A 136 0.12 -12.03 -13.11
N PRO A 137 0.97 -12.33 -14.11
CA PRO A 137 1.79 -13.54 -14.05
C PRO A 137 2.68 -13.57 -12.80
N ILE A 138 2.72 -14.71 -12.13
CA ILE A 138 3.51 -14.91 -10.90
C ILE A 138 5.01 -14.66 -11.11
N ASP A 139 5.54 -14.98 -12.29
CA ASP A 139 6.95 -14.74 -12.62
C ASP A 139 7.27 -13.24 -12.69
N THR A 140 6.34 -12.44 -13.23
CA THR A 140 6.48 -10.97 -13.25
C THR A 140 6.47 -10.43 -11.82
N PHE A 141 5.53 -10.90 -10.99
CA PHE A 141 5.48 -10.55 -9.58
C PHE A 141 6.79 -10.89 -8.86
N ARG A 142 7.35 -12.09 -9.09
CA ARG A 142 8.63 -12.52 -8.51
C ARG A 142 9.78 -11.57 -8.86
N LEU A 143 9.91 -11.19 -10.13
CA LEU A 143 10.96 -10.27 -10.58
C LEU A 143 10.81 -8.88 -9.96
N ASP A 144 9.61 -8.35 -9.93
CA ASP A 144 9.31 -7.07 -9.32
C ASP A 144 9.58 -7.08 -7.81
N LEU A 145 9.20 -8.17 -7.12
CA LEU A 145 9.39 -8.29 -5.68
C LEU A 145 10.89 -8.36 -5.31
N ILE A 146 11.72 -9.04 -6.12
CA ILE A 146 13.18 -9.03 -5.93
C ILE A 146 13.71 -7.58 -6.04
N LYS A 147 13.27 -6.84 -7.05
CA LYS A 147 13.67 -5.43 -7.22
C LYS A 147 13.21 -4.57 -6.05
N LEU A 148 11.99 -4.75 -5.57
CA LEU A 148 11.46 -4.03 -4.41
C LEU A 148 12.21 -4.38 -3.13
N LEU A 149 12.61 -5.63 -2.95
CA LEU A 149 13.44 -6.05 -1.83
C LEU A 149 14.83 -5.38 -1.87
N ASP A 150 15.48 -5.34 -3.04
CA ASP A 150 16.77 -4.65 -3.19
C ASP A 150 16.65 -3.15 -2.87
N MET A 151 15.58 -2.50 -3.33
CA MET A 151 15.29 -1.10 -2.98
C MET A 151 15.06 -0.95 -1.47
N SER A 152 14.28 -1.82 -0.84
CA SER A 152 14.00 -1.81 0.60
C SER A 152 15.30 -1.95 1.42
N ILE A 153 16.18 -2.86 1.03
CA ILE A 153 17.51 -3.03 1.63
C ILE A 153 18.35 -1.75 1.44
N GLY A 154 18.26 -1.14 0.26
CA GLY A 154 18.95 0.12 -0.03
C GLY A 154 18.50 1.27 0.87
N TYR A 155 17.24 1.30 1.28
CA TYR A 155 16.66 2.32 2.16
C TYR A 155 16.90 2.03 3.65
N SER A 156 17.27 0.82 4.03
CA SER A 156 17.52 0.46 5.43
C SER A 156 18.98 0.70 5.85
N ILE A 157 19.18 1.09 7.12
CA ILE A 157 20.50 1.18 7.75
C ILE A 157 21.13 -0.22 7.86
N LYS A 158 20.32 -1.23 8.20
CA LYS A 158 20.75 -2.63 8.35
C LYS A 158 19.85 -3.55 7.55
N ARG A 159 20.45 -4.52 6.87
CA ARG A 159 19.72 -5.56 6.11
C ARG A 159 18.73 -6.33 6.99
N ASP A 160 19.12 -6.66 8.20
CA ASP A 160 18.32 -7.44 9.14
C ASP A 160 17.08 -6.67 9.65
N ASN A 161 17.05 -5.36 9.44
CA ASN A 161 15.93 -4.50 9.77
C ASN A 161 14.96 -4.33 8.58
N VAL A 162 15.04 -5.19 7.57
CA VAL A 162 14.05 -5.29 6.49
C VAL A 162 13.15 -6.49 6.74
N VAL A 163 11.84 -6.32 6.54
CA VAL A 163 10.86 -7.41 6.66
C VAL A 163 9.97 -7.49 5.43
N LEU A 164 9.76 -8.71 4.95
CA LEU A 164 8.71 -9.03 3.99
C LEU A 164 7.48 -9.57 4.73
N ILE A 165 6.31 -9.01 4.44
CA ILE A 165 5.06 -9.39 5.08
C ILE A 165 4.17 -10.05 4.03
N SER A 166 3.51 -11.16 4.40
CA SER A 166 2.56 -11.84 3.51
C SER A 166 1.39 -10.96 3.11
N ILE A 167 0.79 -11.21 1.96
CA ILE A 167 -0.47 -10.59 1.57
C ILE A 167 -1.66 -11.32 2.20
N PRO A 168 -2.73 -10.60 2.60
CA PRO A 168 -3.92 -11.19 3.20
C PRO A 168 -4.78 -11.93 2.18
N ASP A 169 -5.61 -12.84 2.67
CA ASP A 169 -6.62 -13.55 1.88
C ASP A 169 -7.93 -12.74 1.85
N TRP A 170 -8.15 -12.01 0.76
CA TRP A 170 -9.36 -11.22 0.57
C TRP A 170 -10.59 -12.07 0.21
N GLY A 171 -10.39 -13.34 -0.22
CA GLY A 171 -11.48 -14.27 -0.55
C GLY A 171 -12.40 -14.58 0.62
N VAL A 172 -11.94 -14.41 1.87
CA VAL A 172 -12.72 -14.65 3.08
C VAL A 172 -13.64 -13.49 3.48
N THR A 173 -13.47 -12.32 2.83
CA THR A 173 -14.23 -11.11 3.11
C THR A 173 -15.61 -11.14 2.49
N PRO A 174 -16.57 -10.26 2.90
CA PRO A 174 -17.83 -10.10 2.19
C PRO A 174 -17.66 -9.73 0.71
N PHE A 175 -16.67 -8.90 0.37
CA PHE A 175 -16.35 -8.60 -1.03
C PHE A 175 -15.96 -9.86 -1.82
N GLY A 176 -15.25 -10.80 -1.19
CA GLY A 176 -14.85 -12.08 -1.80
C GLY A 176 -16.01 -13.08 -2.02
N GLU A 177 -17.21 -12.80 -1.48
CA GLU A 177 -18.37 -13.73 -1.62
C GLU A 177 -18.83 -13.93 -3.05
N GLU A 178 -18.62 -12.94 -3.92
CA GLU A 178 -18.99 -13.00 -5.34
C GLU A 178 -17.96 -13.73 -6.20
N TYR A 179 -16.86 -14.21 -5.61
CA TYR A 179 -15.74 -14.83 -6.31
C TYR A 179 -15.53 -16.28 -5.86
N ASP A 180 -14.75 -17.04 -6.62
CA ASP A 180 -14.30 -18.39 -6.24
C ASP A 180 -13.26 -18.29 -5.12
N ARG A 181 -13.71 -18.44 -3.87
CA ARG A 181 -12.89 -18.36 -2.66
C ARG A 181 -11.77 -19.40 -2.62
N ASN A 182 -12.01 -20.61 -3.15
CA ASN A 182 -10.98 -21.64 -3.16
C ASN A 182 -9.84 -21.27 -4.10
N ARG A 183 -10.20 -20.77 -5.28
CA ARG A 183 -9.23 -20.27 -6.24
C ARG A 183 -8.43 -19.10 -5.68
N ILE A 184 -9.10 -18.11 -5.06
CA ILE A 184 -8.42 -16.97 -4.42
C ILE A 184 -7.43 -17.46 -3.37
N LYS A 185 -7.87 -18.36 -2.50
CA LYS A 185 -7.01 -18.95 -1.47
C LYS A 185 -5.76 -19.59 -2.05
N GLU A 186 -5.91 -20.43 -3.07
CA GLU A 186 -4.79 -21.11 -3.75
C GLU A 186 -3.82 -20.10 -4.38
N GLU A 187 -4.34 -19.09 -5.09
CA GLU A 187 -3.53 -18.03 -5.70
C GLU A 187 -2.81 -17.17 -4.65
N ILE A 188 -3.46 -16.80 -3.54
CA ILE A 188 -2.83 -16.08 -2.42
C ILE A 188 -1.72 -16.93 -1.78
N ASP A 189 -1.96 -18.24 -1.58
CA ASP A 189 -0.94 -19.15 -1.06
C ASP A 189 0.28 -19.25 -2.00
N GLU A 190 0.07 -19.25 -3.32
CA GLU A 190 1.13 -19.25 -4.33
C GLU A 190 1.95 -17.94 -4.25
N PHE A 191 1.29 -16.77 -4.20
CA PHE A 191 1.96 -15.50 -4.08
C PHE A 191 2.76 -15.40 -2.77
N ASN A 192 2.19 -15.83 -1.66
CA ASN A 192 2.86 -15.83 -0.36
C ASN A 192 4.02 -16.83 -0.31
N SER A 193 3.95 -17.95 -1.03
CA SER A 193 5.08 -18.86 -1.22
C SER A 193 6.25 -18.15 -1.92
N VAL A 194 5.97 -17.35 -2.96
CA VAL A 194 7.00 -16.56 -3.64
C VAL A 194 7.63 -15.54 -2.70
N ILE A 195 6.82 -14.83 -1.89
CA ILE A 195 7.33 -13.84 -0.91
C ILE A 195 8.26 -14.52 0.10
N LYS A 196 7.82 -15.66 0.63
CA LYS A 196 8.56 -16.45 1.62
C LYS A 196 9.87 -17.01 1.04
N ASP A 197 9.84 -17.53 -0.19
CA ASP A 197 11.03 -18.05 -0.87
C ASP A 197 12.08 -16.97 -1.08
N ILE A 198 11.65 -15.78 -1.52
CA ILE A 198 12.53 -14.62 -1.71
C ILE A 198 13.13 -14.18 -0.36
N ALA A 199 12.31 -14.10 0.69
CA ALA A 199 12.77 -13.77 2.04
C ALA A 199 13.84 -14.75 2.51
N ASN A 200 13.56 -16.05 2.43
CA ASN A 200 14.47 -17.12 2.86
C ASN A 200 15.79 -17.10 2.08
N THR A 201 15.71 -16.98 0.74
CA THR A 201 16.90 -16.96 -0.14
C THR A 201 17.81 -15.77 0.17
N ASN A 202 17.22 -14.67 0.62
CA ASN A 202 17.93 -13.43 0.92
C ASN A 202 18.27 -13.25 2.41
N ASN A 203 17.94 -14.22 3.28
CA ASN A 203 18.06 -14.11 4.74
C ASN A 203 17.34 -12.88 5.30
N ILE A 204 16.14 -12.61 4.82
CA ILE A 204 15.25 -11.54 5.29
C ILE A 204 14.13 -12.17 6.10
N LEU A 205 13.72 -11.50 7.16
CA LEU A 205 12.57 -11.93 7.97
C LEU A 205 11.29 -11.93 7.12
N TYR A 206 10.53 -13.03 7.20
CA TYR A 206 9.18 -13.14 6.67
C TYR A 206 8.17 -13.20 7.81
N VAL A 207 7.18 -12.32 7.79
CA VAL A 207 6.07 -12.34 8.75
C VAL A 207 4.77 -12.69 8.02
N ASP A 208 4.16 -13.78 8.43
CA ASP A 208 2.90 -14.25 7.86
C ASP A 208 1.69 -13.69 8.63
N VAL A 209 0.87 -12.85 8.00
CA VAL A 209 -0.38 -12.32 8.53
C VAL A 209 -1.62 -12.95 7.88
N THR A 210 -1.43 -13.82 6.91
CA THR A 210 -2.50 -14.41 6.09
C THR A 210 -3.49 -15.22 6.92
N GLU A 211 -3.00 -16.03 7.87
CA GLU A 211 -3.87 -16.82 8.73
C GLU A 211 -4.74 -15.96 9.67
N ILE A 212 -4.24 -14.77 10.08
CA ILE A 212 -5.05 -13.82 10.83
C ILE A 212 -6.18 -13.30 9.95
N SER A 213 -5.88 -12.94 8.69
CA SER A 213 -6.91 -12.48 7.74
C SER A 213 -7.99 -13.53 7.49
N ARG A 214 -7.62 -14.82 7.41
CA ARG A 214 -8.55 -15.94 7.17
C ARG A 214 -9.59 -16.13 8.26
N ARG A 215 -9.31 -15.69 9.48
CA ARG A 215 -10.27 -15.72 10.58
C ARG A 215 -11.49 -14.84 10.32
N ALA A 216 -11.38 -13.84 9.44
CA ALA A 216 -12.50 -12.98 9.06
C ALA A 216 -13.67 -13.73 8.40
N LEU A 217 -13.48 -14.97 7.94
CA LEU A 217 -14.57 -15.83 7.50
C LEU A 217 -15.62 -16.04 8.62
N ILE A 218 -15.16 -16.09 9.87
CA ILE A 218 -16.00 -16.32 11.07
C ILE A 218 -16.10 -15.04 11.90
N GLU A 219 -14.97 -14.35 12.15
CA GLU A 219 -14.85 -13.14 12.95
C GLU A 219 -15.07 -11.90 12.08
N LYS A 220 -16.33 -11.51 11.89
CA LYS A 220 -16.69 -10.43 10.95
C LYS A 220 -16.21 -9.05 11.38
N ASP A 221 -15.93 -8.84 12.66
CA ASP A 221 -15.36 -7.60 13.22
C ASP A 221 -13.88 -7.39 12.86
N LEU A 222 -13.25 -8.37 12.21
CA LEU A 222 -11.92 -8.22 11.61
C LEU A 222 -11.92 -7.44 10.28
N ILE A 223 -13.10 -7.22 9.67
CA ILE A 223 -13.24 -6.48 8.41
C ILE A 223 -13.79 -5.07 8.68
N ALA A 224 -13.25 -4.09 7.96
CA ALA A 224 -13.70 -2.71 7.97
C ALA A 224 -15.07 -2.54 7.27
N ASN A 225 -15.65 -1.33 7.36
CA ASN A 225 -16.99 -1.04 6.84
C ASN A 225 -17.10 -1.13 5.31
N ASP A 226 -15.99 -1.15 4.59
CA ASP A 226 -15.97 -1.32 3.13
C ASP A 226 -16.13 -2.77 2.66
N SER A 227 -16.27 -3.71 3.60
CA SER A 227 -16.46 -5.13 3.33
C SER A 227 -15.26 -5.85 2.70
N LEU A 228 -14.08 -5.23 2.67
CA LEU A 228 -12.88 -5.76 2.04
C LEU A 228 -11.63 -5.65 2.92
N HIS A 229 -11.30 -4.44 3.38
CA HIS A 229 -10.06 -4.19 4.08
C HIS A 229 -10.12 -4.58 5.57
N PRO A 230 -8.97 -4.80 6.21
CA PRO A 230 -8.89 -5.07 7.63
C PRO A 230 -9.47 -3.96 8.49
N SER A 231 -10.18 -4.32 9.56
CA SER A 231 -10.54 -3.39 10.63
C SER A 231 -9.31 -3.01 11.47
N GLY A 232 -9.45 -1.97 12.30
CA GLY A 232 -8.42 -1.63 13.28
C GLY A 232 -8.09 -2.79 14.23
N LYS A 233 -9.06 -3.69 14.50
CA LYS A 233 -8.83 -4.92 15.29
C LYS A 233 -7.88 -5.89 14.58
N MET A 234 -8.10 -6.17 13.30
CA MET A 234 -7.22 -7.06 12.53
C MET A 234 -5.83 -6.42 12.39
N TYR A 235 -5.75 -5.13 12.09
CA TYR A 235 -4.49 -4.41 12.00
C TYR A 235 -3.70 -4.43 13.32
N LYS A 236 -4.38 -4.42 14.47
CA LYS A 236 -3.74 -4.57 15.77
C LYS A 236 -3.07 -5.94 15.91
N GLU A 237 -3.75 -7.01 15.54
CA GLU A 237 -3.18 -8.35 15.60
C GLU A 237 -1.98 -8.52 14.65
N TRP A 238 -2.02 -7.88 13.47
CA TRP A 238 -0.86 -7.83 12.58
C TRP A 238 0.30 -7.07 13.22
N ALA A 239 0.02 -5.89 13.79
CA ALA A 239 1.02 -5.06 14.45
C ALA A 239 1.70 -5.78 15.63
N GLU A 240 0.92 -6.48 16.46
CA GLU A 240 1.43 -7.30 17.57
C GLU A 240 2.37 -8.40 17.07
N LYS A 241 1.97 -9.13 16.03
CA LYS A 241 2.79 -10.20 15.45
C LYS A 241 4.06 -9.67 14.80
N ILE A 242 3.97 -8.56 14.04
CA ILE A 242 5.11 -7.92 13.40
C ILE A 242 6.08 -7.40 14.47
N TYR A 243 5.59 -6.71 15.48
CA TYR A 243 6.42 -6.22 16.59
C TYR A 243 7.18 -7.34 17.27
N GLU A 244 6.50 -8.42 17.63
CA GLU A 244 7.11 -9.53 18.36
C GLU A 244 8.23 -10.23 17.58
N LEU A 245 8.06 -10.40 16.26
CA LEU A 245 9.01 -11.12 15.42
C LEU A 245 10.14 -10.26 14.87
N TRP A 246 9.94 -8.97 14.77
CA TRP A 246 10.85 -8.08 14.05
C TRP A 246 11.55 -7.03 14.94
N ILE A 247 10.87 -6.51 15.93
CA ILE A 247 11.39 -5.41 16.75
C ILE A 247 11.91 -5.92 18.10
N LYS A 248 11.22 -6.91 18.72
CA LYS A 248 11.57 -7.50 20.01
C LYS A 248 12.69 -8.52 19.87
#